data_9426f7d00ed2f2eda0fc8497fe29e9cd
#
_entry.id   9426f7d00ed2f2eda0fc8497fe29e9cd
#
_cell.length_a   1.000
_cell.length_b   1.000
_cell.length_c   1.000
_cell.angle_alpha   90.00
_cell.angle_beta   90.00
_cell.angle_gamma   90.00
#
_symmetry.space_group_name_H-M   'P 1'
#
loop_
_entity.id
_entity.type
_entity.pdbx_description
1 polymer ?
#
loop_
_entity_poly.entity_id
_entity_poly.type
_entity_poly.pdbx_seq_one_letter_code
_entity_poly.pdbx_strand_id
1 'polypeptide(L)'
;MRAVVYKGRLDVAVEEVPDARIEEPTDAIVQITSAAICGSDLHMYEGRTAAQPGTVLGHEPLGVVEEVGSAVERVKKGDRVVMPFNISCGTCFNCKRGYTAACLNVNPSAHGGAYGYVGMGPFRGGQAEHLRVPFADTNCLSLPGEPRDVFENDFVLLADVFPTGWFATDLAAVEPGMSVAVFGAGPVGLLSAYASSLRGADEIYVVDYVPDRLARAEAMGATAIDFMRGDPVEQIVALRKAQGIATAKMDGVMSGIEAVGFQAVDWTDPSHEAPNRIIEDLIRLVNPTGHIGIVGLYVPEDPGGKNPHAKKGELQISFGKLWEKGISFGTGQTPVMRYGSRLRDLVTSGRARPSQVVTHRMPLDAAPEAYAKLSRREDGFAKVVLDPHM
;
A
#
# COMPACT_ATOMS: atom_id res chain seq x y z
N MET A 1 25.80 8.86 5.19
CA MET A 1 24.71 8.24 5.93
C MET A 1 24.43 6.84 5.41
N ARG A 2 24.00 5.92 6.27
CA ARG A 2 23.64 4.56 5.85
C ARG A 2 22.24 4.51 5.23
N ALA A 3 22.07 3.70 4.20
CA ALA A 3 20.78 3.49 3.54
C ALA A 3 20.69 2.10 2.91
N VAL A 4 19.48 1.61 2.71
CA VAL A 4 19.20 0.37 1.96
C VAL A 4 19.28 0.68 0.47
N VAL A 5 20.20 0.02 -0.22
CA VAL A 5 20.49 0.24 -1.63
C VAL A 5 20.18 -1.03 -2.43
N TYR A 6 19.41 -0.88 -3.50
CA TYR A 6 19.18 -1.95 -4.46
C TYR A 6 20.46 -2.26 -5.26
N LYS A 7 20.90 -3.50 -5.26
CA LYS A 7 22.11 -3.96 -5.95
C LYS A 7 21.80 -4.72 -7.23
N GLY A 8 20.59 -5.23 -7.35
CA GLY A 8 20.13 -6.05 -8.44
C GLY A 8 19.03 -7.00 -7.99
N ARG A 9 18.60 -7.86 -8.88
CA ARG A 9 17.54 -8.82 -8.59
C ARG A 9 17.88 -9.70 -7.40
N LEU A 10 17.00 -9.70 -6.39
CA LEU A 10 17.12 -10.44 -5.12
C LEU A 10 18.36 -10.03 -4.30
N ASP A 11 18.79 -8.78 -4.47
CA ASP A 11 19.97 -8.27 -3.79
C ASP A 11 19.77 -6.81 -3.36
N VAL A 12 19.85 -6.58 -2.06
CA VAL A 12 19.90 -5.27 -1.41
C VAL A 12 20.99 -5.28 -0.35
N ALA A 13 21.64 -4.13 -0.15
CA ALA A 13 22.66 -3.96 0.87
C ALA A 13 22.45 -2.65 1.63
N VAL A 14 22.93 -2.59 2.87
CA VAL A 14 23.05 -1.32 3.59
C VAL A 14 24.44 -0.76 3.26
N GLU A 15 24.46 0.45 2.69
CA GLU A 15 25.68 1.10 2.22
C GLU A 15 25.75 2.56 2.68
N GLU A 16 26.97 3.09 2.72
CA GLU A 16 27.20 4.52 2.85
C GLU A 16 26.81 5.24 1.56
N VAL A 17 25.92 6.21 1.67
CA VAL A 17 25.49 7.09 0.58
C VAL A 17 25.71 8.55 0.98
N PRO A 18 25.77 9.49 0.02
CA PRO A 18 25.87 10.92 0.36
C PRO A 18 24.72 11.36 1.29
N ASP A 19 25.05 12.21 2.26
CA ASP A 19 24.07 12.72 3.22
C ASP A 19 22.91 13.47 2.54
N ALA A 20 21.75 13.42 3.17
CA ALA A 20 20.63 14.26 2.80
C ALA A 20 20.97 15.74 3.11
N ARG A 21 20.59 16.64 2.21
CA ARG A 21 20.83 18.09 2.37
C ARG A 21 19.67 18.89 1.79
N ILE A 22 19.48 20.11 2.28
CA ILE A 22 18.56 21.09 1.68
C ILE A 22 19.09 21.42 0.27
N GLU A 23 18.25 21.21 -0.74
CA GLU A 23 18.54 21.58 -2.13
C GLU A 23 17.67 22.74 -2.59
N GLU A 24 16.42 22.81 -2.06
CA GLU A 24 15.47 23.86 -2.38
C GLU A 24 14.96 24.54 -1.09
N PRO A 25 14.59 25.83 -1.14
CA PRO A 25 14.08 26.54 0.04
C PRO A 25 12.86 25.89 0.72
N THR A 26 12.12 25.04 0.00
CA THR A 26 10.91 24.35 0.48
C THR A 26 11.18 22.96 1.07
N ASP A 27 12.45 22.54 1.13
CA ASP A 27 12.85 21.22 1.63
C ASP A 27 12.91 21.17 3.15
N ALA A 28 12.79 19.97 3.70
CA ALA A 28 13.23 19.64 5.04
C ALA A 28 14.15 18.40 5.02
N ILE A 29 15.03 18.32 6.02
CA ILE A 29 15.78 17.11 6.33
C ILE A 29 15.12 16.48 7.56
N VAL A 30 14.80 15.19 7.44
CA VAL A 30 14.17 14.41 8.49
C VAL A 30 15.10 13.29 8.92
N GLN A 31 15.43 13.21 10.21
CA GLN A 31 16.08 12.07 10.81
C GLN A 31 15.04 10.95 10.95
N ILE A 32 15.27 9.82 10.29
CA ILE A 32 14.31 8.72 10.25
C ILE A 32 14.37 7.92 11.54
N THR A 33 13.22 7.72 12.17
CA THR A 33 13.06 6.85 13.36
C THR A 33 12.48 5.50 13.01
N SER A 34 11.72 5.44 11.91
CA SER A 34 11.11 4.20 11.40
C SER A 34 10.89 4.29 9.89
N ALA A 35 11.18 3.22 9.17
CA ALA A 35 10.86 3.07 7.76
C ALA A 35 10.33 1.67 7.51
N ALA A 36 9.13 1.53 6.90
CA ALA A 36 8.58 0.20 6.67
C ALA A 36 8.93 -0.32 5.26
N ILE A 37 8.97 -1.66 5.13
CA ILE A 37 9.11 -2.34 3.84
C ILE A 37 7.71 -2.62 3.30
N CYS A 38 7.47 -2.22 2.05
CA CYS A 38 6.21 -2.42 1.33
C CYS A 38 6.30 -3.57 0.31
N GLY A 39 5.13 -4.12 -0.07
CA GLY A 39 5.04 -5.07 -1.18
C GLY A 39 5.57 -4.50 -2.51
N SER A 40 5.41 -3.20 -2.74
CA SER A 40 5.93 -2.54 -3.94
C SER A 40 7.46 -2.45 -3.97
N ASP A 41 8.15 -2.39 -2.82
CA ASP A 41 9.61 -2.53 -2.75
C ASP A 41 10.05 -3.93 -3.19
N LEU A 42 9.25 -4.97 -2.87
CA LEU A 42 9.55 -6.34 -3.28
C LEU A 42 9.48 -6.52 -4.80
N HIS A 43 8.60 -5.80 -5.51
CA HIS A 43 8.60 -5.84 -6.97
C HIS A 43 9.92 -5.33 -7.58
N MET A 44 10.52 -4.29 -6.99
CA MET A 44 11.86 -3.85 -7.39
C MET A 44 12.91 -4.89 -7.02
N TYR A 45 12.88 -5.39 -5.80
CA TYR A 45 13.78 -6.44 -5.30
C TYR A 45 13.76 -7.70 -6.18
N GLU A 46 12.59 -8.12 -6.62
CA GLU A 46 12.38 -9.31 -7.48
C GLU A 46 12.71 -9.06 -8.96
N GLY A 47 13.12 -7.84 -9.33
CA GLY A 47 13.45 -7.47 -10.71
C GLY A 47 12.23 -7.40 -11.63
N ARG A 48 11.06 -7.08 -11.08
CA ARG A 48 9.78 -6.94 -11.81
C ARG A 48 9.53 -5.49 -12.28
N THR A 49 10.51 -4.64 -12.13
CA THR A 49 10.52 -3.24 -12.56
C THR A 49 11.86 -2.90 -13.22
N ALA A 50 11.98 -1.72 -13.81
CA ALA A 50 13.22 -1.22 -14.41
C ALA A 50 14.18 -0.55 -13.39
N ALA A 51 14.09 -0.93 -12.09
CA ALA A 51 14.97 -0.38 -11.06
C ALA A 51 16.45 -0.67 -11.37
N GLN A 52 17.30 0.33 -11.14
CA GLN A 52 18.73 0.23 -11.40
C GLN A 52 19.53 0.06 -10.11
N PRO A 53 20.64 -0.71 -10.13
CA PRO A 53 21.57 -0.75 -9.01
C PRO A 53 21.99 0.65 -8.57
N GLY A 54 22.06 0.88 -7.25
CA GLY A 54 22.31 2.18 -6.65
C GLY A 54 21.06 2.96 -6.23
N THR A 55 19.85 2.47 -6.55
CA THR A 55 18.59 3.06 -6.05
C THR A 55 18.49 2.88 -4.54
N VAL A 56 18.36 3.99 -3.80
CA VAL A 56 18.03 3.97 -2.36
C VAL A 56 16.55 3.70 -2.19
N LEU A 57 16.20 2.64 -1.47
CA LEU A 57 14.83 2.13 -1.35
C LEU A 57 14.05 2.78 -0.18
N GLY A 58 12.74 2.53 -0.16
CA GLY A 58 11.82 2.83 0.93
C GLY A 58 10.99 4.09 0.73
N HIS A 59 9.68 3.92 0.88
CA HIS A 59 8.71 5.00 0.69
C HIS A 59 7.72 5.15 1.86
N GLU A 60 7.96 4.43 2.95
CA GLU A 60 7.14 4.54 4.16
C GLU A 60 7.96 5.10 5.34
N PRO A 61 8.44 6.37 5.27
CA PRO A 61 9.30 6.95 6.31
C PRO A 61 8.51 7.70 7.38
N LEU A 62 9.00 7.63 8.62
CA LEU A 62 8.59 8.40 9.80
C LEU A 62 9.86 8.92 10.49
N GLY A 63 9.83 10.15 11.01
CA GLY A 63 10.99 10.69 11.69
C GLY A 63 10.77 12.04 12.37
N VAL A 64 11.88 12.69 12.67
CA VAL A 64 11.93 14.02 13.32
C VAL A 64 12.62 15.02 12.39
N VAL A 65 12.02 16.17 12.21
CA VAL A 65 12.60 17.26 11.40
C VAL A 65 13.88 17.75 12.07
N GLU A 66 14.99 17.67 11.34
CA GLU A 66 16.31 18.12 11.81
C GLU A 66 16.68 19.50 11.27
N GLU A 67 16.34 19.78 10.01
CA GLU A 67 16.60 21.04 9.34
C GLU A 67 15.45 21.38 8.40
N VAL A 68 15.20 22.69 8.20
CA VAL A 68 14.19 23.20 7.27
C VAL A 68 14.77 24.28 6.38
N GLY A 69 14.36 24.30 5.12
CA GLY A 69 14.68 25.35 4.18
C GLY A 69 13.97 26.67 4.52
N SER A 70 14.49 27.78 3.98
CA SER A 70 14.07 29.12 4.33
C SER A 70 12.61 29.50 3.98
N ALA A 71 11.93 28.70 3.13
CA ALA A 71 10.55 28.92 2.73
C ALA A 71 9.57 27.93 3.37
N VAL A 72 10.04 27.09 4.31
CA VAL A 72 9.18 26.18 5.08
C VAL A 72 8.54 26.93 6.25
N GLU A 73 7.21 26.86 6.35
CA GLU A 73 6.42 27.61 7.34
C GLU A 73 5.64 26.72 8.33
N ARG A 74 5.26 25.49 7.93
CA ARG A 74 4.31 24.64 8.68
C ARG A 74 4.99 23.64 9.61
N VAL A 75 6.21 23.27 9.31
CA VAL A 75 7.00 22.36 10.14
C VAL A 75 8.29 23.02 10.55
N LYS A 76 8.84 22.62 11.68
CA LYS A 76 10.09 23.16 12.25
C LYS A 76 10.95 22.05 12.83
N LYS A 77 12.21 22.35 13.07
CA LYS A 77 13.14 21.46 13.78
C LYS A 77 12.54 20.93 15.08
N GLY A 78 12.58 19.62 15.26
CA GLY A 78 12.05 18.89 16.39
C GLY A 78 10.62 18.36 16.19
N ASP A 79 9.91 18.78 15.15
CA ASP A 79 8.59 18.23 14.86
C ASP A 79 8.69 16.76 14.43
N ARG A 80 7.83 15.92 15.03
CA ARG A 80 7.65 14.53 14.58
C ARG A 80 6.72 14.49 13.38
N VAL A 81 7.15 13.84 12.31
CA VAL A 81 6.43 13.84 11.04
C VAL A 81 6.42 12.45 10.39
N VAL A 82 5.32 12.12 9.72
CA VAL A 82 5.29 11.02 8.75
C VAL A 82 5.16 11.61 7.34
N MET A 83 5.94 11.08 6.41
CA MET A 83 5.93 11.50 5.02
C MET A 83 5.07 10.53 4.20
N PRO A 84 4.11 11.02 3.39
CA PRO A 84 3.38 10.17 2.47
C PRO A 84 4.34 9.52 1.47
N PHE A 85 4.06 8.30 1.03
CA PHE A 85 4.92 7.64 0.03
C PHE A 85 5.05 8.48 -1.25
N ASN A 86 3.99 9.18 -1.62
CA ASN A 86 3.96 10.03 -2.80
C ASN A 86 4.32 11.48 -2.47
N ILE A 87 5.07 12.06 -3.37
CA ILE A 87 5.53 13.45 -3.27
C ILE A 87 4.61 14.36 -4.08
N SER A 88 4.25 15.50 -3.51
CA SER A 88 3.35 16.46 -4.14
C SER A 88 3.77 17.91 -3.89
N CYS A 89 3.54 18.79 -4.86
CA CYS A 89 3.88 20.21 -4.73
C CYS A 89 2.81 21.04 -3.97
N GLY A 90 1.62 20.49 -3.72
CA GLY A 90 0.51 21.18 -3.06
C GLY A 90 -0.22 22.23 -3.90
N THR A 91 0.35 22.70 -5.02
CA THR A 91 -0.14 23.89 -5.73
C THR A 91 -0.66 23.65 -7.15
N CYS A 92 -0.30 22.54 -7.80
CA CYS A 92 -0.77 22.25 -9.15
C CYS A 92 -2.28 21.91 -9.19
N PHE A 93 -2.83 21.82 -10.40
CA PHE A 93 -4.25 21.54 -10.61
C PHE A 93 -4.71 20.26 -9.89
N ASN A 94 -3.95 19.17 -9.98
CA ASN A 94 -4.29 17.90 -9.34
C ASN A 94 -4.19 17.98 -7.81
N CYS A 95 -3.12 18.59 -7.27
CA CYS A 95 -2.94 18.74 -5.83
C CYS A 95 -4.07 19.56 -5.20
N LYS A 96 -4.49 20.68 -5.83
CA LYS A 96 -5.60 21.52 -5.35
C LYS A 96 -6.95 20.79 -5.31
N ARG A 97 -7.11 19.72 -6.11
CA ARG A 97 -8.29 18.86 -6.11
C ARG A 97 -8.16 17.64 -5.18
N GLY A 98 -7.05 17.52 -4.42
CA GLY A 98 -6.79 16.41 -3.52
C GLY A 98 -6.18 15.16 -4.18
N TYR A 99 -5.81 15.22 -5.48
CA TYR A 99 -5.15 14.14 -6.20
C TYR A 99 -3.63 14.28 -6.11
N THR A 100 -3.09 14.26 -4.89
CA THR A 100 -1.67 14.48 -4.60
C THR A 100 -0.77 13.39 -5.20
N ALA A 101 -1.27 12.17 -5.31
CA ALA A 101 -0.56 11.05 -5.96
C ALA A 101 -0.31 11.27 -7.47
N ALA A 102 -1.08 12.14 -8.10
CA ALA A 102 -0.95 12.49 -9.51
C ALA A 102 -0.44 13.94 -9.71
N CYS A 103 0.48 14.39 -8.86
CA CYS A 103 1.08 15.72 -8.95
C CYS A 103 1.73 15.95 -10.32
N LEU A 104 1.51 17.14 -10.91
CA LEU A 104 1.99 17.48 -12.26
C LEU A 104 3.39 18.10 -12.28
N ASN A 105 3.97 18.42 -11.12
CA ASN A 105 5.20 19.24 -11.06
C ASN A 105 6.42 18.48 -10.50
N VAL A 106 6.24 17.31 -9.88
CA VAL A 106 7.33 16.65 -9.13
C VAL A 106 8.11 15.64 -9.95
N ASN A 107 7.59 15.25 -11.11
CA ASN A 107 8.24 14.28 -12.00
C ASN A 107 8.37 14.89 -13.40
N PRO A 108 9.60 15.02 -13.92
CA PRO A 108 9.81 15.65 -15.24
C PRO A 108 9.30 14.78 -16.41
N SER A 109 9.12 13.48 -16.20
CA SER A 109 8.78 12.52 -17.26
C SER A 109 7.33 12.06 -17.24
N ALA A 110 6.63 12.22 -16.09
CA ALA A 110 5.28 11.71 -15.88
C ALA A 110 4.54 12.52 -14.81
N HIS A 111 3.33 12.12 -14.46
CA HIS A 111 2.64 12.62 -13.27
C HIS A 111 2.99 11.78 -12.05
N GLY A 112 2.94 12.39 -10.86
CA GLY A 112 3.23 11.75 -9.59
C GLY A 112 4.72 11.57 -9.30
N GLY A 113 5.08 11.53 -8.04
CA GLY A 113 6.41 11.26 -7.53
C GLY A 113 6.35 10.40 -6.29
N ALA A 114 7.39 9.62 -6.03
CA ALA A 114 7.49 8.82 -4.82
C ALA A 114 8.94 8.67 -4.37
N TYR A 115 9.14 8.46 -3.07
CA TYR A 115 10.46 8.17 -2.53
C TYR A 115 10.94 6.79 -2.97
N GLY A 116 12.18 6.69 -3.43
CA GLY A 116 12.87 5.42 -3.67
C GLY A 116 12.16 4.45 -4.61
N TYR A 117 11.33 4.94 -5.54
CA TYR A 117 10.61 4.10 -6.48
C TYR A 117 10.92 4.48 -7.94
N VAL A 118 11.26 3.47 -8.73
CA VAL A 118 11.64 3.66 -10.13
C VAL A 118 10.51 4.29 -10.96
N GLY A 119 10.88 5.27 -11.82
CA GLY A 119 9.91 5.97 -12.68
C GLY A 119 9.06 7.03 -11.97
N MET A 120 9.20 7.17 -10.64
CA MET A 120 8.43 8.11 -9.82
C MET A 120 9.24 9.37 -9.43
N GLY A 121 10.09 9.84 -10.32
CA GLY A 121 10.94 11.02 -10.13
C GLY A 121 12.30 10.73 -9.49
N PRO A 122 13.15 11.76 -9.31
CA PRO A 122 14.54 11.60 -8.88
C PRO A 122 14.71 11.57 -7.35
N PHE A 123 13.76 11.02 -6.63
CA PHE A 123 13.74 11.08 -5.16
C PHE A 123 14.33 9.82 -4.56
N ARG A 124 15.26 9.99 -3.61
CA ARG A 124 15.80 8.87 -2.83
C ARG A 124 14.77 8.34 -1.84
N GLY A 125 14.91 7.07 -1.46
CA GLY A 125 14.07 6.42 -0.48
C GLY A 125 14.45 6.75 0.98
N GLY A 126 13.52 6.47 1.87
CA GLY A 126 13.62 6.73 3.31
C GLY A 126 13.98 5.51 4.16
N GLN A 127 14.37 4.36 3.57
CA GLN A 127 15.03 3.29 4.34
C GLN A 127 16.50 3.68 4.53
N ALA A 128 16.72 4.77 5.30
CA ALA A 128 17.99 5.45 5.51
C ALA A 128 18.00 6.15 6.88
N GLU A 129 19.15 6.65 7.30
CA GLU A 129 19.25 7.44 8.54
C GLU A 129 18.58 8.81 8.42
N HIS A 130 18.63 9.43 7.23
CA HIS A 130 18.02 10.73 6.96
C HIS A 130 17.35 10.74 5.58
N LEU A 131 16.32 11.58 5.46
CA LEU A 131 15.59 11.79 4.22
C LEU A 131 15.46 13.29 3.93
N ARG A 132 15.73 13.69 2.69
CA ARG A 132 15.30 14.98 2.16
C ARG A 132 13.84 14.92 1.75
N VAL A 133 13.03 15.81 2.30
CA VAL A 133 11.59 15.92 2.01
C VAL A 133 11.35 17.18 1.19
N PRO A 134 11.11 17.10 -0.12
CA PRO A 134 10.76 18.25 -0.93
C PRO A 134 9.34 18.73 -0.61
N PHE A 135 9.10 20.05 -0.77
CA PHE A 135 7.79 20.66 -0.45
C PHE A 135 7.29 20.27 0.94
N ALA A 136 8.14 20.44 1.96
CA ALA A 136 7.94 19.93 3.32
C ALA A 136 6.58 20.30 3.92
N ASP A 137 6.10 21.52 3.70
CA ASP A 137 4.78 21.98 4.16
C ASP A 137 3.60 21.18 3.59
N THR A 138 3.82 20.48 2.48
CA THR A 138 2.81 19.61 1.86
C THR A 138 3.04 18.15 2.19
N ASN A 139 4.30 17.72 2.31
CA ASN A 139 4.68 16.31 2.41
C ASN A 139 5.12 15.88 3.82
N CYS A 140 4.95 16.73 4.83
CA CYS A 140 5.10 16.36 6.23
C CYS A 140 3.74 16.42 6.94
N LEU A 141 3.24 15.29 7.40
CA LEU A 141 2.10 15.24 8.31
C LEU A 141 2.64 15.26 9.75
N SER A 142 2.39 16.35 10.47
CA SER A 142 2.78 16.48 11.87
C SER A 142 2.03 15.49 12.76
N LEU A 143 2.75 14.88 13.69
CA LEU A 143 2.27 13.87 14.61
C LEU A 143 2.41 14.33 16.05
N PRO A 144 1.49 13.98 16.95
CA PRO A 144 1.65 14.20 18.38
C PRO A 144 2.57 13.16 19.01
N GLY A 145 2.93 13.42 20.27
CA GLY A 145 3.74 12.51 21.10
C GLY A 145 5.22 12.57 20.78
N GLU A 146 5.96 11.65 21.38
CA GLU A 146 7.42 11.59 21.26
C GLU A 146 7.84 10.47 20.30
N PRO A 147 8.98 10.61 19.61
CA PRO A 147 9.54 9.54 18.79
C PRO A 147 9.68 8.24 19.58
N ARG A 148 9.36 7.12 18.95
CA ARG A 148 9.42 5.76 19.52
C ARG A 148 8.47 5.50 20.68
N ASP A 149 7.42 6.31 20.84
CA ASP A 149 6.33 6.03 21.77
C ASP A 149 5.46 4.83 21.31
N VAL A 150 4.37 4.57 22.02
CA VAL A 150 3.47 3.44 21.72
C VAL A 150 2.78 3.54 20.36
N PHE A 151 2.74 4.71 19.75
CA PHE A 151 2.11 4.96 18.44
C PHE A 151 3.09 4.84 17.26
N GLU A 152 4.40 4.63 17.51
CA GLU A 152 5.41 4.64 16.45
C GLU A 152 5.07 3.70 15.29
N ASN A 153 4.68 2.46 15.60
CA ASN A 153 4.30 1.47 14.58
C ASN A 153 2.95 1.77 13.90
N ASP A 154 2.04 2.47 14.58
CA ASP A 154 0.79 2.92 13.96
C ASP A 154 1.05 4.09 13.01
N PHE A 155 1.89 5.02 13.43
CA PHE A 155 2.17 6.24 12.67
C PHE A 155 3.01 6.00 11.41
N VAL A 156 3.96 5.07 11.41
CA VAL A 156 4.73 4.77 10.20
C VAL A 156 3.83 4.22 9.08
N LEU A 157 2.75 3.52 9.43
CA LEU A 157 1.79 2.99 8.45
C LEU A 157 0.88 4.07 7.83
N LEU A 158 0.89 5.30 8.37
CA LEU A 158 0.22 6.45 7.77
C LEU A 158 0.95 6.96 6.51
N ALA A 159 2.20 6.54 6.30
CA ALA A 159 2.95 6.89 5.09
C ALA A 159 2.33 6.27 3.83
N ASP A 160 1.76 5.06 3.92
CA ASP A 160 1.24 4.32 2.77
C ASP A 160 0.07 3.39 3.14
N VAL A 161 0.37 2.24 3.75
CA VAL A 161 -0.53 1.05 3.71
C VAL A 161 -1.87 1.27 4.41
N PHE A 162 -1.95 2.08 5.46
CA PHE A 162 -3.23 2.37 6.10
C PHE A 162 -4.08 3.36 5.28
N PRO A 163 -3.55 4.50 4.79
CA PRO A 163 -4.24 5.32 3.79
C PRO A 163 -4.63 4.56 2.53
N THR A 164 -3.81 3.62 2.06
CA THR A 164 -4.08 2.81 0.88
C THR A 164 -5.24 1.83 1.12
N GLY A 165 -5.27 1.17 2.28
CA GLY A 165 -6.43 0.37 2.69
C GLY A 165 -7.71 1.21 2.82
N TRP A 166 -7.60 2.44 3.33
CA TRP A 166 -8.74 3.36 3.40
C TRP A 166 -9.20 3.83 2.02
N PHE A 167 -8.28 4.16 1.13
CA PHE A 167 -8.59 4.55 -0.25
C PHE A 167 -9.26 3.41 -1.03
N ALA A 168 -8.84 2.16 -0.82
CA ALA A 168 -9.49 1.00 -1.39
C ALA A 168 -10.99 0.97 -1.08
N THR A 169 -11.36 1.30 0.16
CA THR A 169 -12.76 1.35 0.58
C THR A 169 -13.54 2.53 -0.03
N ASP A 170 -12.87 3.67 -0.30
CA ASP A 170 -13.49 4.78 -1.06
C ASP A 170 -13.76 4.36 -2.51
N LEU A 171 -12.79 3.72 -3.17
CA LEU A 171 -12.94 3.23 -4.54
C LEU A 171 -14.02 2.16 -4.66
N ALA A 172 -14.13 1.28 -3.66
CA ALA A 172 -15.15 0.24 -3.58
C ALA A 172 -16.49 0.74 -2.99
N ALA A 173 -16.62 2.06 -2.74
CA ALA A 173 -17.80 2.70 -2.17
C ALA A 173 -18.37 1.97 -0.95
N VAL A 174 -17.51 1.58 -0.01
CA VAL A 174 -17.90 0.86 1.21
C VAL A 174 -18.68 1.79 2.13
N GLU A 175 -19.92 1.41 2.45
CA GLU A 175 -20.83 2.09 3.37
C GLU A 175 -21.26 1.15 4.52
N PRO A 176 -21.77 1.69 5.63
CA PRO A 176 -22.28 0.88 6.74
C PRO A 176 -23.35 -0.13 6.26
N GLY A 177 -23.28 -1.35 6.76
CA GLY A 177 -24.21 -2.43 6.42
C GLY A 177 -23.88 -3.17 5.12
N MET A 178 -22.84 -2.78 4.38
CA MET A 178 -22.46 -3.44 3.14
C MET A 178 -21.61 -4.69 3.36
N SER A 179 -21.70 -5.61 2.39
CA SER A 179 -20.80 -6.76 2.29
C SER A 179 -19.58 -6.43 1.40
N VAL A 180 -18.39 -6.83 1.85
CA VAL A 180 -17.11 -6.53 1.23
C VAL A 180 -16.31 -7.80 1.01
N ALA A 181 -15.70 -7.98 -0.16
CA ALA A 181 -14.70 -9.00 -0.40
C ALA A 181 -13.36 -8.36 -0.75
N VAL A 182 -12.31 -8.70 -0.02
CA VAL A 182 -10.94 -8.23 -0.23
C VAL A 182 -10.11 -9.41 -0.74
N PHE A 183 -9.53 -9.27 -1.91
CA PHE A 183 -8.62 -10.25 -2.49
C PHE A 183 -7.17 -9.83 -2.21
N GLY A 184 -6.44 -10.70 -1.51
CA GLY A 184 -5.12 -10.48 -0.95
C GLY A 184 -5.16 -10.16 0.54
N ALA A 185 -4.48 -10.95 1.35
CA ALA A 185 -4.30 -10.75 2.80
C ALA A 185 -2.88 -10.26 3.14
N GLY A 186 -2.23 -9.55 2.22
CA GLY A 186 -1.04 -8.76 2.52
C GLY A 186 -1.40 -7.54 3.39
N PRO A 187 -0.40 -6.74 3.82
CA PRO A 187 -0.65 -5.58 4.70
C PRO A 187 -1.72 -4.62 4.17
N VAL A 188 -1.73 -4.32 2.87
CA VAL A 188 -2.75 -3.46 2.24
C VAL A 188 -4.13 -4.11 2.30
N GLY A 189 -4.25 -5.41 1.96
CA GLY A 189 -5.53 -6.11 2.00
C GLY A 189 -6.09 -6.24 3.41
N LEU A 190 -5.25 -6.59 4.40
CA LEU A 190 -5.63 -6.62 5.81
C LEU A 190 -6.11 -5.25 6.30
N LEU A 191 -5.41 -4.17 5.93
CA LEU A 191 -5.82 -2.80 6.29
C LEU A 191 -7.02 -2.32 5.48
N SER A 192 -7.29 -2.86 4.28
CA SER A 192 -8.54 -2.63 3.55
C SER A 192 -9.74 -3.30 4.26
N ALA A 193 -9.57 -4.53 4.73
CA ALA A 193 -10.57 -5.21 5.54
C ALA A 193 -10.83 -4.46 6.87
N TYR A 194 -9.77 -4.03 7.53
CA TYR A 194 -9.85 -3.23 8.75
C TYR A 194 -10.54 -1.88 8.52
N ALA A 195 -10.19 -1.17 7.44
CA ALA A 195 -10.85 0.08 7.06
C ALA A 195 -12.32 -0.13 6.74
N SER A 196 -12.69 -1.26 6.11
CA SER A 196 -14.09 -1.64 5.86
C SER A 196 -14.86 -1.82 7.18
N SER A 197 -14.27 -2.48 8.17
CA SER A 197 -14.84 -2.59 9.52
C SER A 197 -15.01 -1.24 10.20
N LEU A 198 -14.00 -0.35 10.13
CA LEU A 198 -14.08 1.01 10.69
C LEU A 198 -15.15 1.88 10.00
N ARG A 199 -15.54 1.54 8.77
CA ARG A 199 -16.65 2.17 8.04
C ARG A 199 -18.01 1.54 8.32
N GLY A 200 -18.05 0.44 9.06
CA GLY A 200 -19.29 -0.22 9.46
C GLY A 200 -19.80 -1.24 8.44
N ALA A 201 -18.93 -1.84 7.64
CA ALA A 201 -19.30 -3.00 6.83
C ALA A 201 -19.75 -4.17 7.71
N ASP A 202 -20.84 -4.85 7.36
CA ASP A 202 -21.41 -5.96 8.15
C ASP A 202 -20.72 -7.30 7.87
N GLU A 203 -20.35 -7.52 6.60
CA GLU A 203 -19.72 -8.76 6.15
C GLU A 203 -18.41 -8.44 5.46
N ILE A 204 -17.30 -9.02 5.94
CA ILE A 204 -15.97 -8.81 5.36
C ILE A 204 -15.35 -10.17 5.10
N TYR A 205 -15.11 -10.48 3.82
CA TYR A 205 -14.43 -11.68 3.36
C TYR A 205 -13.02 -11.31 2.90
N VAL A 206 -12.00 -12.08 3.32
CA VAL A 206 -10.61 -11.87 2.90
C VAL A 206 -10.10 -13.14 2.24
N VAL A 207 -9.70 -13.02 0.97
CA VAL A 207 -9.27 -14.13 0.12
C VAL A 207 -7.75 -14.16 0.01
N ASP A 208 -7.13 -15.27 0.38
CA ASP A 208 -5.68 -15.53 0.22
C ASP A 208 -5.44 -17.05 0.27
N TYR A 209 -4.18 -17.49 0.25
CA TYR A 209 -3.79 -18.89 0.42
C TYR A 209 -2.69 -19.09 1.46
N VAL A 210 -2.13 -18.03 1.99
CA VAL A 210 -1.09 -18.09 3.01
C VAL A 210 -1.75 -18.23 4.38
N PRO A 211 -1.56 -19.37 5.10
CA PRO A 211 -2.30 -19.63 6.33
C PRO A 211 -2.13 -18.57 7.43
N ASP A 212 -0.90 -18.06 7.65
CA ASP A 212 -0.64 -17.00 8.63
C ASP A 212 -1.40 -15.70 8.29
N ARG A 213 -1.49 -15.35 7.00
CA ARG A 213 -2.24 -14.16 6.55
C ARG A 213 -3.75 -14.32 6.75
N LEU A 214 -4.29 -15.51 6.46
CA LEU A 214 -5.70 -15.83 6.70
C LEU A 214 -6.05 -15.79 8.19
N ALA A 215 -5.18 -16.34 9.05
CA ALA A 215 -5.36 -16.26 10.50
C ALA A 215 -5.36 -14.80 11.02
N ARG A 216 -4.55 -13.91 10.43
CA ARG A 216 -4.56 -12.48 10.75
C ARG A 216 -5.86 -11.81 10.31
N ALA A 217 -6.41 -12.18 9.16
CA ALA A 217 -7.71 -11.67 8.71
C ALA A 217 -8.83 -12.07 9.69
N GLU A 218 -8.83 -13.32 10.14
CA GLU A 218 -9.79 -13.80 11.17
C GLU A 218 -9.63 -13.06 12.51
N ALA A 219 -8.39 -12.84 12.94
CA ALA A 219 -8.10 -12.07 14.17
C ALA A 219 -8.58 -10.62 14.10
N MET A 220 -8.72 -10.06 12.87
CA MET A 220 -9.31 -8.74 12.62
C MET A 220 -10.83 -8.75 12.44
N GLY A 221 -11.48 -9.92 12.61
CA GLY A 221 -12.92 -10.08 12.52
C GLY A 221 -13.46 -10.32 11.11
N ALA A 222 -12.60 -10.59 10.13
CA ALA A 222 -13.03 -10.96 8.79
C ALA A 222 -13.24 -12.47 8.65
N THR A 223 -14.03 -12.88 7.66
CA THR A 223 -14.15 -14.30 7.28
C THR A 223 -13.04 -14.63 6.28
N ALA A 224 -12.11 -15.50 6.66
CA ALA A 224 -11.04 -15.95 5.79
C ALA A 224 -11.53 -16.94 4.73
N ILE A 225 -11.10 -16.75 3.49
CA ILE A 225 -11.40 -17.59 2.33
C ILE A 225 -10.08 -18.11 1.76
N ASP A 226 -9.84 -19.40 1.94
CA ASP A 226 -8.66 -20.07 1.40
C ASP A 226 -8.96 -20.57 -0.01
N PHE A 227 -8.36 -19.94 -1.03
CA PHE A 227 -8.60 -20.35 -2.41
C PHE A 227 -7.93 -21.69 -2.79
N MET A 228 -7.05 -22.24 -1.96
CA MET A 228 -6.56 -23.61 -2.14
C MET A 228 -7.66 -24.65 -1.91
N ARG A 229 -8.78 -24.27 -1.30
CA ARG A 229 -9.94 -25.15 -1.08
C ARG A 229 -10.95 -25.10 -2.23
N GLY A 230 -10.70 -24.29 -3.26
CA GLY A 230 -11.54 -24.17 -4.44
C GLY A 230 -11.85 -22.72 -4.83
N ASP A 231 -12.76 -22.53 -5.76
CA ASP A 231 -13.17 -21.24 -6.29
C ASP A 231 -13.59 -20.28 -5.16
N PRO A 232 -12.87 -19.17 -4.93
CA PRO A 232 -13.17 -18.24 -3.84
C PRO A 232 -14.55 -17.57 -4.00
N VAL A 233 -15.03 -17.36 -5.24
CA VAL A 233 -16.33 -16.79 -5.50
C VAL A 233 -17.43 -17.77 -5.06
N GLU A 234 -17.28 -19.04 -5.39
CA GLU A 234 -18.25 -20.08 -4.98
C GLU A 234 -18.25 -20.27 -3.47
N GLN A 235 -17.09 -20.23 -2.82
CA GLN A 235 -16.99 -20.30 -1.35
C GLN A 235 -17.77 -19.15 -0.68
N ILE A 236 -17.57 -17.90 -1.11
CA ILE A 236 -18.27 -16.73 -0.54
C ILE A 236 -19.78 -16.85 -0.78
N VAL A 237 -20.19 -17.16 -1.99
CA VAL A 237 -21.62 -17.33 -2.34
C VAL A 237 -22.26 -18.44 -1.52
N ALA A 238 -21.57 -19.58 -1.34
CA ALA A 238 -22.07 -20.69 -0.51
C ALA A 238 -22.24 -20.29 0.96
N LEU A 239 -21.28 -19.58 1.53
CA LEU A 239 -21.35 -19.06 2.91
C LEU A 239 -22.56 -18.12 3.08
N ARG A 240 -22.76 -17.18 2.17
CA ARG A 240 -23.87 -16.23 2.20
C ARG A 240 -25.24 -16.92 2.07
N LYS A 241 -25.33 -17.95 1.21
CA LYS A 241 -26.53 -18.78 1.09
C LYS A 241 -26.81 -19.56 2.38
N ALA A 242 -25.78 -20.15 2.98
CA ALA A 242 -25.93 -20.90 4.24
C ALA A 242 -26.39 -20.02 5.42
N GLN A 243 -26.01 -18.75 5.42
CA GLN A 243 -26.41 -17.75 6.41
C GLN A 243 -27.81 -17.14 6.14
N GLY A 244 -28.42 -17.46 5.00
CA GLY A 244 -29.76 -16.96 4.62
C GLY A 244 -29.77 -15.48 4.20
N ILE A 245 -28.62 -14.89 3.90
CA ILE A 245 -28.47 -13.48 3.51
C ILE A 245 -28.36 -13.28 1.99
N ALA A 246 -28.05 -14.35 1.25
CA ALA A 246 -28.05 -14.33 -0.21
C ALA A 246 -29.44 -14.55 -0.79
N THR A 247 -29.75 -13.85 -1.88
CA THR A 247 -30.95 -14.09 -2.70
C THR A 247 -30.53 -14.59 -4.09
N ALA A 248 -31.50 -15.10 -4.87
CA ALA A 248 -31.21 -15.60 -6.23
C ALA A 248 -30.61 -14.55 -7.19
N LYS A 249 -30.73 -13.26 -6.89
CA LYS A 249 -30.24 -12.15 -7.72
C LYS A 249 -29.13 -11.34 -7.04
N MET A 250 -28.91 -11.54 -5.73
CA MET A 250 -27.97 -10.80 -4.89
C MET A 250 -27.23 -11.80 -4.01
N ASP A 251 -26.48 -12.71 -4.60
CA ASP A 251 -25.76 -13.76 -3.89
C ASP A 251 -24.27 -13.44 -3.65
N GLY A 252 -23.73 -12.46 -4.36
CA GLY A 252 -22.39 -11.92 -4.17
C GLY A 252 -22.32 -10.75 -3.15
N VAL A 253 -21.26 -9.96 -3.20
CA VAL A 253 -21.02 -8.80 -2.34
C VAL A 253 -21.34 -7.49 -3.03
N MET A 254 -21.47 -6.37 -2.28
CA MET A 254 -21.64 -5.04 -2.86
C MET A 254 -20.34 -4.35 -3.21
N SER A 255 -19.28 -4.61 -2.43
CA SER A 255 -17.98 -3.98 -2.59
C SER A 255 -16.90 -5.03 -2.77
N GLY A 256 -16.09 -4.89 -3.82
CA GLY A 256 -14.93 -5.74 -4.09
C GLY A 256 -13.64 -4.95 -4.01
N ILE A 257 -12.61 -5.49 -3.38
CA ILE A 257 -11.29 -4.85 -3.28
C ILE A 257 -10.22 -5.80 -3.83
N GLU A 258 -9.45 -5.30 -4.78
CA GLU A 258 -8.25 -5.93 -5.33
C GLU A 258 -7.02 -5.32 -4.64
N ALA A 259 -6.25 -6.13 -3.88
CA ALA A 259 -5.09 -5.70 -3.11
C ALA A 259 -3.84 -6.58 -3.35
N VAL A 260 -3.71 -7.18 -4.53
CA VAL A 260 -2.58 -8.03 -4.94
C VAL A 260 -1.78 -7.42 -6.08
N GLY A 261 -2.48 -7.02 -7.17
CA GLY A 261 -1.87 -6.43 -8.33
C GLY A 261 -1.40 -7.45 -9.38
N PHE A 262 -0.46 -7.02 -10.23
CA PHE A 262 -0.04 -7.75 -11.45
C PHE A 262 0.62 -9.11 -11.21
N GLN A 263 1.05 -9.42 -9.97
CA GLN A 263 1.58 -10.74 -9.60
C GLN A 263 0.51 -11.69 -9.00
N ALA A 264 -0.77 -11.41 -9.24
CA ALA A 264 -1.85 -12.32 -8.88
C ALA A 264 -1.63 -13.70 -9.52
N VAL A 265 -2.03 -14.76 -8.80
CA VAL A 265 -1.90 -16.14 -9.26
C VAL A 265 -3.28 -16.73 -9.58
N ASP A 266 -3.31 -17.77 -10.41
CA ASP A 266 -4.53 -18.53 -10.65
C ASP A 266 -4.80 -19.45 -9.46
N TRP A 267 -5.99 -19.42 -8.89
CA TRP A 267 -6.37 -20.29 -7.78
C TRP A 267 -6.45 -21.78 -8.18
N THR A 268 -6.57 -22.11 -9.48
CA THR A 268 -6.52 -23.48 -9.95
C THR A 268 -5.10 -24.01 -10.07
N ASP A 269 -4.12 -23.10 -10.24
CA ASP A 269 -2.68 -23.40 -10.28
C ASP A 269 -1.88 -22.18 -9.76
N PRO A 270 -1.61 -22.11 -8.45
CA PRO A 270 -0.89 -20.99 -7.84
C PRO A 270 0.56 -20.82 -8.31
N SER A 271 1.11 -21.76 -9.06
CA SER A 271 2.40 -21.58 -9.73
C SER A 271 2.30 -20.70 -10.99
N HIS A 272 1.08 -20.39 -11.43
CA HIS A 272 0.78 -19.61 -12.63
C HIS A 272 0.35 -18.19 -12.28
N GLU A 273 1.12 -17.20 -12.73
CA GLU A 273 0.71 -15.80 -12.63
C GLU A 273 -0.45 -15.51 -13.61
N ALA A 274 -1.50 -14.92 -13.10
CA ALA A 274 -2.70 -14.53 -13.82
C ALA A 274 -3.14 -13.12 -13.41
N PRO A 275 -2.53 -12.04 -13.94
CA PRO A 275 -2.73 -10.67 -13.49
C PRO A 275 -4.18 -10.17 -13.54
N ASN A 276 -5.02 -10.76 -14.40
CA ASN A 276 -6.44 -10.42 -14.53
C ASN A 276 -7.37 -11.26 -13.64
N ARG A 277 -6.84 -12.31 -12.98
CA ARG A 277 -7.67 -13.32 -12.28
C ARG A 277 -8.57 -12.69 -11.23
N ILE A 278 -8.01 -11.87 -10.37
CA ILE A 278 -8.78 -11.27 -9.27
C ILE A 278 -9.85 -10.32 -9.79
N ILE A 279 -9.53 -9.54 -10.81
CA ILE A 279 -10.52 -8.63 -11.44
C ILE A 279 -11.67 -9.44 -12.05
N GLU A 280 -11.39 -10.57 -12.71
CA GLU A 280 -12.43 -11.48 -13.24
C GLU A 280 -13.29 -12.08 -12.12
N ASP A 281 -12.68 -12.52 -11.02
CA ASP A 281 -13.39 -13.06 -9.88
C ASP A 281 -14.26 -11.99 -9.20
N LEU A 282 -13.77 -10.76 -9.10
CA LEU A 282 -14.57 -9.63 -8.59
C LEU A 282 -15.72 -9.25 -9.52
N ILE A 283 -15.53 -9.28 -10.85
CA ILE A 283 -16.64 -9.08 -11.83
C ILE A 283 -17.71 -10.18 -11.66
N ARG A 284 -17.33 -11.41 -11.35
CA ARG A 284 -18.26 -12.51 -11.05
C ARG A 284 -18.99 -12.31 -9.73
N LEU A 285 -18.25 -11.94 -8.68
CA LEU A 285 -18.72 -11.88 -7.30
C LEU A 285 -19.54 -10.63 -6.97
N VAL A 286 -19.11 -9.46 -7.47
CA VAL A 286 -19.79 -8.20 -7.14
C VAL A 286 -21.18 -8.19 -7.77
N ASN A 287 -22.17 -7.86 -6.93
CA ASN A 287 -23.57 -7.76 -7.33
C ASN A 287 -23.81 -6.64 -8.34
N PRO A 288 -24.92 -6.66 -9.10
CA PRO A 288 -25.31 -5.54 -9.95
C PRO A 288 -25.31 -4.21 -9.17
N THR A 289 -24.82 -3.14 -9.80
CA THR A 289 -24.64 -1.79 -9.25
C THR A 289 -23.60 -1.66 -8.12
N GLY A 290 -22.84 -2.73 -7.86
CA GLY A 290 -21.74 -2.69 -6.88
C GLY A 290 -20.48 -2.02 -7.41
N HIS A 291 -19.44 -1.99 -6.59
CA HIS A 291 -18.21 -1.25 -6.85
C HIS A 291 -16.97 -2.12 -6.64
N ILE A 292 -15.94 -1.89 -7.47
CA ILE A 292 -14.64 -2.53 -7.34
C ILE A 292 -13.57 -1.45 -7.12
N GLY A 293 -12.81 -1.57 -6.04
CA GLY A 293 -11.63 -0.75 -5.75
C GLY A 293 -10.35 -1.54 -6.01
N ILE A 294 -9.46 -1.00 -6.85
CA ILE A 294 -8.20 -1.63 -7.24
C ILE A 294 -7.05 -0.80 -6.68
N VAL A 295 -6.35 -1.34 -5.69
CA VAL A 295 -5.17 -0.73 -5.06
C VAL A 295 -3.93 -1.62 -5.13
N GLY A 296 -4.08 -2.84 -5.62
CA GLY A 296 -2.95 -3.65 -6.05
C GLY A 296 -2.14 -2.93 -7.13
N LEU A 297 -0.82 -3.11 -7.12
CA LEU A 297 0.05 -2.43 -8.07
C LEU A 297 -0.07 -3.07 -9.46
N TYR A 298 -0.33 -2.23 -10.47
CA TYR A 298 -0.20 -2.56 -11.88
C TYR A 298 0.79 -1.61 -12.52
N VAL A 299 1.72 -2.14 -13.31
CA VAL A 299 2.80 -1.39 -13.96
C VAL A 299 2.56 -1.29 -15.47
N PRO A 300 2.94 -0.17 -16.12
CA PRO A 300 2.82 -0.03 -17.58
C PRO A 300 3.68 -1.02 -18.35
N GLU A 301 4.78 -1.49 -17.74
CA GLU A 301 5.69 -2.48 -18.30
C GLU A 301 6.18 -3.41 -17.19
N ASP A 302 6.09 -4.73 -17.41
CA ASP A 302 6.62 -5.76 -16.52
C ASP A 302 7.69 -6.58 -17.24
N PRO A 303 8.98 -6.31 -17.00
CA PRO A 303 10.08 -7.06 -17.63
C PRO A 303 10.05 -8.56 -17.34
N GLY A 304 9.50 -8.96 -16.19
CA GLY A 304 9.35 -10.35 -15.76
C GLY A 304 8.02 -11.00 -16.17
N GLY A 305 7.15 -10.29 -16.87
CA GLY A 305 5.82 -10.75 -17.24
C GLY A 305 5.83 -12.08 -18.01
N LYS A 306 4.91 -12.98 -17.68
CA LYS A 306 4.87 -14.35 -18.21
C LYS A 306 4.30 -14.47 -19.61
N ASN A 307 3.60 -13.45 -20.09
CA ASN A 307 3.03 -13.42 -21.43
C ASN A 307 3.19 -12.04 -22.07
N PRO A 308 3.00 -11.90 -23.42
CA PRO A 308 3.19 -10.62 -24.11
C PRO A 308 2.30 -9.47 -23.61
N HIS A 309 1.08 -9.76 -23.15
CA HIS A 309 0.16 -8.75 -22.62
C HIS A 309 0.64 -8.26 -21.26
N ALA A 310 0.97 -9.17 -20.34
CA ALA A 310 1.51 -8.82 -19.02
C ALA A 310 2.77 -7.96 -19.14
N LYS A 311 3.68 -8.28 -20.08
CA LYS A 311 4.89 -7.47 -20.34
C LYS A 311 4.61 -6.02 -20.71
N LYS A 312 3.45 -5.76 -21.32
CA LYS A 312 3.01 -4.41 -21.74
C LYS A 312 2.00 -3.78 -20.75
N GLY A 313 1.79 -4.37 -19.57
CA GLY A 313 0.78 -3.91 -18.62
C GLY A 313 -0.66 -4.02 -19.13
N GLU A 314 -0.92 -4.89 -20.12
CA GLU A 314 -2.24 -5.10 -20.70
C GLU A 314 -2.98 -6.24 -19.97
N LEU A 315 -4.27 -6.02 -19.67
CA LEU A 315 -5.15 -7.02 -19.06
C LEU A 315 -6.34 -7.31 -19.96
N GLN A 316 -6.72 -8.58 -20.04
CA GLN A 316 -7.99 -9.00 -20.66
C GLN A 316 -9.01 -9.22 -19.55
N ILE A 317 -10.16 -8.55 -19.64
CA ILE A 317 -11.26 -8.66 -18.69
C ILE A 317 -12.60 -8.85 -19.40
N SER A 318 -13.56 -9.48 -18.72
CA SER A 318 -14.94 -9.67 -19.17
C SER A 318 -15.75 -8.38 -19.10
N PHE A 319 -15.32 -7.35 -19.87
CA PHE A 319 -15.92 -6.02 -19.81
C PHE A 319 -17.44 -6.01 -20.07
N GLY A 320 -17.93 -6.89 -20.94
CA GLY A 320 -19.38 -7.02 -21.21
C GLY A 320 -20.18 -7.40 -19.97
N LYS A 321 -19.66 -8.30 -19.13
CA LYS A 321 -20.29 -8.68 -17.85
C LYS A 321 -20.25 -7.54 -16.83
N LEU A 322 -19.13 -6.81 -16.77
CA LEU A 322 -18.99 -5.63 -15.93
C LEU A 322 -20.02 -4.56 -16.32
N TRP A 323 -20.17 -4.30 -17.62
CA TRP A 323 -21.14 -3.35 -18.16
C TRP A 323 -22.58 -3.78 -17.89
N GLU A 324 -22.91 -5.06 -18.12
CA GLU A 324 -24.27 -5.62 -17.89
C GLU A 324 -24.73 -5.45 -16.44
N LYS A 325 -23.81 -5.68 -15.48
CA LYS A 325 -24.08 -5.51 -14.05
C LYS A 325 -24.09 -4.04 -13.60
N GLY A 326 -23.66 -3.09 -14.44
CA GLY A 326 -23.49 -1.69 -14.06
C GLY A 326 -22.48 -1.50 -12.93
N ILE A 327 -21.43 -2.33 -12.91
CA ILE A 327 -20.38 -2.24 -11.89
C ILE A 327 -19.49 -1.02 -12.20
N SER A 328 -19.26 -0.19 -11.18
CA SER A 328 -18.21 0.83 -11.23
C SER A 328 -16.91 0.28 -10.71
N PHE A 329 -15.78 0.66 -11.31
CA PHE A 329 -14.48 0.38 -10.73
C PHE A 329 -13.60 1.63 -10.70
N GLY A 330 -12.81 1.73 -9.64
CA GLY A 330 -11.84 2.80 -9.46
C GLY A 330 -10.46 2.23 -9.20
N THR A 331 -9.43 2.94 -9.66
CA THR A 331 -8.04 2.53 -9.53
C THR A 331 -7.12 3.74 -9.36
N GLY A 332 -5.87 3.51 -9.03
CA GLY A 332 -4.82 4.51 -8.99
C GLY A 332 -4.05 4.51 -7.68
N GLN A 333 -3.02 5.34 -7.64
CA GLN A 333 -2.21 5.52 -6.44
C GLN A 333 -2.95 6.37 -5.40
N THR A 334 -2.81 5.99 -4.14
CA THR A 334 -3.47 6.64 -3.01
C THR A 334 -3.01 8.08 -2.83
N PRO A 335 -3.91 9.05 -2.81
CA PRO A 335 -3.58 10.43 -2.41
C PRO A 335 -3.47 10.52 -0.88
N VAL A 336 -2.37 10.03 -0.30
CA VAL A 336 -2.19 9.81 1.15
C VAL A 336 -2.57 11.03 1.99
N MET A 337 -2.12 12.22 1.59
CA MET A 337 -2.40 13.45 2.34
C MET A 337 -3.89 13.81 2.44
N ARG A 338 -4.72 13.30 1.52
CA ARG A 338 -6.18 13.44 1.60
C ARG A 338 -6.77 12.79 2.86
N TYR A 339 -6.14 11.73 3.34
CA TYR A 339 -6.61 10.92 4.46
C TYR A 339 -5.79 11.13 5.73
N GLY A 340 -4.56 11.66 5.60
CA GLY A 340 -3.56 11.67 6.65
C GLY A 340 -4.04 12.20 7.99
N SER A 341 -4.62 13.41 8.04
CA SER A 341 -5.11 14.00 9.29
C SER A 341 -6.22 13.16 9.92
N ARG A 342 -7.19 12.70 9.13
CA ARG A 342 -8.30 11.88 9.63
C ARG A 342 -7.79 10.56 10.23
N LEU A 343 -6.88 9.88 9.54
CA LEU A 343 -6.36 8.60 9.99
C LEU A 343 -5.44 8.75 11.20
N ARG A 344 -4.63 9.82 11.25
CA ARG A 344 -3.87 10.20 12.44
C ARG A 344 -4.80 10.36 13.65
N ASP A 345 -5.90 11.09 13.47
CA ASP A 345 -6.85 11.36 14.57
C ASP A 345 -7.59 10.09 15.02
N LEU A 346 -7.86 9.14 14.13
CA LEU A 346 -8.37 7.81 14.49
C LEU A 346 -7.36 7.03 15.34
N VAL A 347 -6.08 7.08 14.99
CA VAL A 347 -5.00 6.42 15.75
C VAL A 347 -4.86 7.07 17.12
N THR A 348 -4.72 8.40 17.18
CA THR A 348 -4.47 9.12 18.45
C THR A 348 -5.64 9.04 19.42
N SER A 349 -6.86 8.90 18.92
CA SER A 349 -8.06 8.68 19.75
C SER A 349 -8.26 7.22 20.16
N GLY A 350 -7.37 6.31 19.78
CA GLY A 350 -7.48 4.86 20.07
C GLY A 350 -8.58 4.14 19.27
N ARG A 351 -9.18 4.80 18.27
CA ARG A 351 -10.24 4.21 17.42
C ARG A 351 -9.67 3.35 16.31
N ALA A 352 -8.41 3.54 15.94
CA ALA A 352 -7.72 2.71 14.98
C ALA A 352 -6.34 2.28 15.50
N ARG A 353 -5.98 1.04 15.20
CA ARG A 353 -4.69 0.44 15.53
C ARG A 353 -4.15 -0.33 14.33
N PRO A 354 -3.64 0.36 13.29
CA PRO A 354 -3.15 -0.28 12.09
C PRO A 354 -1.89 -1.13 12.34
N SER A 355 -1.13 -0.88 13.42
CA SER A 355 0.09 -1.62 13.79
C SER A 355 -0.12 -3.12 14.01
N GLN A 356 -1.36 -3.60 14.13
CA GLN A 356 -1.66 -5.04 14.20
C GLN A 356 -1.16 -5.84 12.98
N VAL A 357 -0.86 -5.19 11.84
CA VAL A 357 -0.23 -5.85 10.69
C VAL A 357 1.29 -5.91 10.80
N VAL A 358 1.92 -5.13 11.70
CA VAL A 358 3.38 -5.13 11.89
C VAL A 358 3.79 -6.41 12.61
N THR A 359 4.69 -7.15 11.99
CA THR A 359 5.18 -8.43 12.54
C THR A 359 6.57 -8.30 13.16
N HIS A 360 7.41 -7.44 12.60
CA HIS A 360 8.80 -7.29 13.03
C HIS A 360 9.22 -5.84 13.04
N ARG A 361 10.04 -5.49 14.05
CA ARG A 361 10.85 -4.29 14.07
C ARG A 361 12.32 -4.73 14.08
N MET A 362 13.09 -4.27 13.14
CA MET A 362 14.45 -4.76 12.89
C MET A 362 15.41 -3.56 12.70
N PRO A 363 16.71 -3.70 13.04
CA PRO A 363 17.68 -2.66 12.69
C PRO A 363 17.83 -2.51 11.18
N LEU A 364 18.26 -1.33 10.72
CA LEU A 364 18.48 -1.06 9.30
C LEU A 364 19.40 -2.11 8.65
N ASP A 365 20.44 -2.54 9.36
CA ASP A 365 21.41 -3.53 8.88
C ASP A 365 20.80 -4.92 8.59
N ALA A 366 19.63 -5.22 9.16
CA ALA A 366 18.88 -6.44 8.89
C ALA A 366 17.96 -6.35 7.66
N ALA A 367 17.97 -5.23 6.93
CA ALA A 367 17.13 -5.07 5.74
C ALA A 367 17.31 -6.19 4.70
N PRO A 368 18.54 -6.67 4.36
CA PRO A 368 18.71 -7.76 3.40
C PRO A 368 17.98 -9.05 3.82
N GLU A 369 18.02 -9.40 5.11
CA GLU A 369 17.29 -10.54 5.66
C GLU A 369 15.78 -10.33 5.57
N ALA A 370 15.30 -9.13 5.95
CA ALA A 370 13.89 -8.79 5.92
C ALA A 370 13.30 -8.87 4.49
N TYR A 371 14.01 -8.31 3.49
CA TYR A 371 13.61 -8.41 2.08
C TYR A 371 13.54 -9.86 1.59
N ALA A 372 14.56 -10.67 1.92
CA ALA A 372 14.61 -12.06 1.52
C ALA A 372 13.45 -12.88 2.13
N LYS A 373 13.11 -12.69 3.40
CA LYS A 373 12.02 -13.36 4.09
C LYS A 373 10.65 -12.93 3.58
N LEU A 374 10.43 -11.62 3.40
CA LEU A 374 9.19 -11.09 2.86
C LEU A 374 8.93 -11.57 1.42
N SER A 375 9.96 -11.58 0.55
CA SER A 375 9.84 -12.07 -0.84
C SER A 375 9.48 -13.56 -0.89
N ARG A 376 10.04 -14.38 0.02
CA ARG A 376 9.67 -15.79 0.15
C ARG A 376 8.33 -16.05 0.82
N ARG A 377 7.65 -15.00 1.31
CA ARG A 377 6.42 -15.11 2.11
C ARG A 377 6.59 -16.04 3.30
N GLU A 378 7.75 -15.94 3.97
CA GLU A 378 8.10 -16.79 5.11
C GLU A 378 7.11 -16.59 6.26
N ASP A 379 6.70 -17.70 6.90
CA ASP A 379 5.71 -17.67 7.98
C ASP A 379 6.09 -16.67 9.08
N GLY A 380 5.12 -15.89 9.53
CA GLY A 380 5.31 -14.84 10.51
C GLY A 380 5.81 -13.51 9.94
N PHE A 381 6.31 -13.44 8.70
CA PHE A 381 6.77 -12.21 8.06
C PHE A 381 5.68 -11.59 7.16
N ALA A 382 5.02 -10.53 7.64
CA ALA A 382 4.00 -9.83 6.88
C ALA A 382 4.35 -8.34 6.66
N LYS A 383 4.69 -7.61 7.72
CA LYS A 383 5.10 -6.20 7.66
C LYS A 383 6.31 -5.97 8.58
N VAL A 384 7.39 -5.48 8.00
CA VAL A 384 8.64 -5.17 8.71
C VAL A 384 8.83 -3.66 8.79
N VAL A 385 9.16 -3.17 9.97
CA VAL A 385 9.59 -1.79 10.23
C VAL A 385 11.08 -1.82 10.52
N LEU A 386 11.85 -1.05 9.78
CA LEU A 386 13.28 -0.84 9.98
C LEU A 386 13.51 0.36 10.89
N ASP A 387 14.43 0.24 11.84
CA ASP A 387 14.86 1.33 12.71
C ASP A 387 16.36 1.62 12.44
N PRO A 388 16.69 2.78 11.87
CA PRO A 388 18.09 3.11 11.56
C PRO A 388 19.00 3.29 12.77
N HIS A 389 18.43 3.38 13.97
CA HIS A 389 19.18 3.66 15.21
C HIS A 389 19.04 2.52 16.25
N MET A 390 18.56 1.35 15.85
CA MET A 390 18.45 0.17 16.69
C MET A 390 19.76 -0.61 16.76
#